data_aabc1d4a7256258d08fc58f07e2fb51f
#
_entry.id   aabc1d4a7256258d08fc58f07e2fb51f
#
_cell.length_a   1.000
_cell.length_b   1.000
_cell.length_c   1.000
_cell.angle_alpha   90.00
_cell.angle_beta   90.00
_cell.angle_gamma   90.00
#
_symmetry.space_group_name_H-M   'P 1'
#
loop_
_entity.id
_entity.type
_entity.pdbx_description
1 polymer ?
#
loop_
_entity_poly.entity_id
_entity_poly.type
_entity_poly.pdbx_seq_one_letter_code
_entity_poly.pdbx_strand_id
1 'polypeptide(L)'
;NRVLFISPAYQEDGLLPDAEGFREACDLVERLIGSGAALAVSTPGYGSYAEALFKMALGNRIGVQIDSSISPSALFEPAYGSFIVELATVLMSPIRENLEVIEAGITTAEYEFALGDESVALADLQEAWEQKLESVFPYRTFEDEEDTAQDQAAGIDPTEQEHAAVETISFEGAAPLVYCGSVAKPRVIIPVFPGNNCEYDTARAFERAGAAPTTLIVNNLTPQAVIESTKALAH
;
A
#
# COMPACT_ATOMS: atom_id res chain seq x y z
N ASN A 1 -14.43 10.42 -5.26
CA ASN A 1 -14.40 10.05 -3.84
C ASN A 1 -13.82 11.21 -3.02
N ARG A 2 -14.05 11.22 -1.71
CA ARG A 2 -13.52 12.25 -0.80
C ARG A 2 -12.20 11.79 -0.20
N VAL A 3 -11.31 12.74 0.04
CA VAL A 3 -10.03 12.53 0.73
C VAL A 3 -10.06 13.25 2.07
N LEU A 4 -9.80 12.52 3.13
CA LEU A 4 -9.74 13.06 4.49
C LEU A 4 -8.33 12.99 5.05
N PHE A 5 -7.94 14.01 5.80
CA PHE A 5 -6.81 13.95 6.73
C PHE A 5 -7.38 13.74 8.13
N ILE A 6 -6.89 12.74 8.83
CA ILE A 6 -7.24 12.41 10.20
C ILE A 6 -5.97 12.55 11.03
N SER A 7 -5.91 13.57 11.85
CA SER A 7 -4.74 13.87 12.69
C SER A 7 -5.07 13.69 14.16
N PRO A 8 -4.23 13.00 14.93
CA PRO A 8 -4.34 13.01 16.38
C PRO A 8 -3.94 14.38 16.94
N ALA A 9 -4.37 14.69 18.16
CA ALA A 9 -3.75 15.76 18.92
C ALA A 9 -2.26 15.47 19.13
N TYR A 10 -1.44 16.51 19.16
CA TYR A 10 0.00 16.40 19.38
C TYR A 10 0.37 16.85 20.78
N GLN A 11 1.51 16.34 21.28
CA GLN A 11 2.11 16.81 22.53
C GLN A 11 2.57 18.27 22.40
N GLU A 12 2.91 18.90 23.52
CA GLU A 12 3.31 20.32 23.56
C GLU A 12 4.49 20.65 22.63
N ASP A 13 5.37 19.67 22.32
CA ASP A 13 6.50 19.84 21.39
C ASP A 13 6.08 19.82 19.91
N GLY A 14 4.83 19.44 19.62
CA GLY A 14 4.27 19.36 18.26
C GLY A 14 4.84 18.28 17.37
N LEU A 15 5.74 17.42 17.89
CA LEU A 15 6.41 16.39 17.08
C LEU A 15 5.78 15.02 17.24
N LEU A 16 5.40 14.67 18.46
CA LEU A 16 4.81 13.36 18.74
C LEU A 16 3.31 13.47 18.93
N PRO A 17 2.54 12.52 18.42
CA PRO A 17 1.13 12.44 18.71
C PRO A 17 0.90 12.17 20.21
N ASP A 18 -0.18 12.71 20.75
CA ASP A 18 -0.70 12.29 22.03
C ASP A 18 -1.15 10.83 21.96
N ALA A 19 -0.89 10.06 23.00
CA ALA A 19 -1.15 8.62 22.99
C ALA A 19 -2.66 8.30 22.90
N GLU A 20 -3.51 9.09 23.54
CA GLU A 20 -4.96 8.91 23.48
C GLU A 20 -5.52 9.30 22.11
N GLY A 21 -5.11 10.46 21.58
CA GLY A 21 -5.48 10.92 20.26
C GLY A 21 -5.02 9.95 19.18
N PHE A 22 -3.79 9.41 19.27
CA PHE A 22 -3.31 8.41 18.32
C PHE A 22 -4.15 7.12 18.36
N ARG A 23 -4.50 6.63 19.56
CA ARG A 23 -5.38 5.46 19.69
C ARG A 23 -6.77 5.73 19.10
N GLU A 24 -7.33 6.90 19.32
CA GLU A 24 -8.62 7.28 18.73
C GLU A 24 -8.57 7.38 17.20
N ALA A 25 -7.46 7.87 16.64
CA ALA A 25 -7.26 7.90 15.19
C ALA A 25 -7.21 6.48 14.61
N CYS A 26 -6.46 5.57 15.23
CA CYS A 26 -6.42 4.16 14.84
C CYS A 26 -7.80 3.50 14.92
N ASP A 27 -8.52 3.68 16.02
CA ASP A 27 -9.87 3.15 16.22
C ASP A 27 -10.87 3.67 15.17
N LEU A 28 -10.74 4.95 14.77
CA LEU A 28 -11.59 5.53 13.73
C LEU A 28 -11.29 4.89 12.37
N VAL A 29 -10.02 4.82 12.01
CA VAL A 29 -9.58 4.25 10.73
C VAL A 29 -9.94 2.76 10.63
N GLU A 30 -9.74 1.98 11.70
CA GLU A 30 -10.15 0.58 11.76
C GLU A 30 -11.64 0.41 11.47
N ARG A 31 -12.49 1.24 12.09
CA ARG A 31 -13.93 1.22 11.81
C ARG A 31 -14.27 1.57 10.38
N LEU A 32 -13.60 2.57 9.79
CA LEU A 32 -13.82 2.97 8.40
C LEU A 32 -13.45 1.84 7.44
N ILE A 33 -12.35 1.14 7.68
CA ILE A 33 -11.94 -0.04 6.90
C ILE A 33 -12.95 -1.18 7.14
N GLY A 34 -13.26 -1.51 8.38
CA GLY A 34 -14.15 -2.62 8.73
C GLY A 34 -15.59 -2.46 8.23
N SER A 35 -16.06 -1.20 8.06
CA SER A 35 -17.37 -0.90 7.48
C SER A 35 -17.38 -0.85 5.95
N GLY A 36 -16.22 -0.91 5.30
CA GLY A 36 -16.09 -0.71 3.84
C GLY A 36 -16.28 0.73 3.39
N ALA A 37 -16.31 1.71 4.31
CA ALA A 37 -16.41 3.13 3.97
C ALA A 37 -15.08 3.68 3.43
N ALA A 38 -13.96 3.20 3.97
CA ALA A 38 -12.63 3.52 3.46
C ALA A 38 -12.29 2.65 2.23
N LEU A 39 -11.96 3.29 1.12
CA LEU A 39 -11.49 2.65 -0.11
C LEU A 39 -9.98 2.47 -0.12
N ALA A 40 -9.26 3.46 0.40
CA ALA A 40 -7.82 3.44 0.54
C ALA A 40 -7.41 4.19 1.80
N VAL A 41 -6.33 3.74 2.44
CA VAL A 41 -5.76 4.37 3.62
C VAL A 41 -4.24 4.42 3.49
N SER A 42 -3.65 5.54 3.86
CA SER A 42 -2.19 5.71 3.94
C SER A 42 -1.81 6.49 5.18
N THR A 43 -0.54 6.41 5.54
CA THR A 43 0.03 7.20 6.64
C THR A 43 1.09 8.13 6.09
N PRO A 44 1.09 9.41 6.49
CA PRO A 44 2.17 10.34 6.14
C PRO A 44 3.52 9.82 6.64
N GLY A 45 4.51 9.86 5.75
CA GLY A 45 5.89 9.52 6.05
C GLY A 45 6.76 10.77 6.15
N TYR A 46 8.00 10.66 5.66
CA TYR A 46 8.98 11.75 5.72
C TYR A 46 8.56 12.99 4.90
N GLY A 47 7.93 12.77 3.74
CA GLY A 47 7.39 13.83 2.88
C GLY A 47 5.95 14.24 3.21
N SER A 48 5.47 13.85 4.37
CA SER A 48 4.16 14.19 4.92
C SER A 48 2.97 13.83 4.02
N TYR A 49 1.91 14.64 4.04
CA TYR A 49 0.70 14.41 3.25
C TYR A 49 0.95 14.45 1.75
N ALA A 50 1.85 15.33 1.28
CA ALA A 50 2.17 15.42 -0.15
C ALA A 50 2.73 14.11 -0.70
N GLU A 51 3.72 13.50 -0.02
CA GLU A 51 4.30 12.22 -0.42
C GLU A 51 3.27 11.08 -0.35
N ALA A 52 2.49 11.04 0.72
CA ALA A 52 1.51 9.97 0.91
C ALA A 52 0.39 10.03 -0.14
N LEU A 53 -0.14 11.22 -0.45
CA LEU A 53 -1.10 11.42 -1.54
C LEU A 53 -0.52 11.02 -2.89
N PHE A 54 0.73 11.43 -3.18
CA PHE A 54 1.41 11.05 -4.40
C PHE A 54 1.48 9.52 -4.55
N LYS A 55 1.91 8.81 -3.51
CA LYS A 55 1.99 7.35 -3.53
C LYS A 55 0.64 6.67 -3.67
N MET A 56 -0.41 7.21 -3.05
CA MET A 56 -1.78 6.71 -3.22
C MET A 56 -2.29 6.90 -4.65
N ALA A 57 -1.92 8.00 -5.29
CA ALA A 57 -2.35 8.34 -6.65
C ALA A 57 -1.70 7.45 -7.73
N LEU A 58 -0.46 6.97 -7.51
CA LEU A 58 0.31 6.21 -8.50
C LEU A 58 -0.38 4.93 -8.96
N GLY A 59 -0.94 4.15 -8.03
CA GLY A 59 -1.41 2.79 -8.30
C GLY A 59 -2.49 2.73 -9.36
N ASN A 60 -3.49 3.60 -9.28
CA ASN A 60 -4.63 3.64 -10.19
C ASN A 60 -4.61 4.87 -11.11
N ARG A 61 -3.52 5.64 -11.12
CA ARG A 61 -3.37 6.89 -11.88
C ARG A 61 -4.53 7.86 -11.66
N ILE A 62 -4.90 8.05 -10.40
CA ILE A 62 -5.98 8.93 -9.97
C ILE A 62 -5.39 10.26 -9.50
N GLY A 63 -5.96 11.38 -9.94
CA GLY A 63 -5.59 12.70 -9.46
C GLY A 63 -6.32 13.09 -8.19
N VAL A 64 -5.93 14.24 -7.62
CA VAL A 64 -6.56 14.81 -6.44
C VAL A 64 -6.71 16.32 -6.61
N GLN A 65 -7.95 16.80 -6.50
CA GLN A 65 -8.25 18.21 -6.30
C GLN A 65 -8.22 18.49 -4.81
N ILE A 66 -7.18 19.18 -4.36
CA ILE A 66 -7.01 19.56 -2.95
C ILE A 66 -7.90 20.76 -2.65
N ASP A 67 -8.51 20.76 -1.47
CA ASP A 67 -9.37 21.86 -1.03
C ASP A 67 -8.55 23.15 -0.83
N SER A 68 -9.08 24.27 -1.32
CA SER A 68 -8.38 25.55 -1.30
C SER A 68 -8.18 26.14 0.13
N SER A 69 -8.82 25.57 1.13
CA SER A 69 -8.58 25.90 2.55
C SER A 69 -7.26 25.30 3.07
N ILE A 70 -6.71 24.28 2.39
CA ILE A 70 -5.44 23.68 2.75
C ILE A 70 -4.30 24.57 2.23
N SER A 71 -3.44 25.03 3.13
CA SER A 71 -2.25 25.78 2.68
C SER A 71 -1.23 24.81 2.05
N PRO A 72 -0.50 25.23 0.99
CA PRO A 72 0.52 24.39 0.39
C PRO A 72 1.58 23.89 1.40
N SER A 73 1.93 24.74 2.39
CA SER A 73 2.90 24.38 3.44
C SER A 73 2.41 23.25 4.33
N ALA A 74 1.10 23.20 4.64
CA ALA A 74 0.52 22.17 5.50
C ALA A 74 0.68 20.75 4.91
N LEU A 75 0.80 20.62 3.59
CA LEU A 75 1.03 19.34 2.94
C LEU A 75 2.41 18.75 3.24
N PHE A 76 3.36 19.58 3.69
CA PHE A 76 4.75 19.19 3.96
C PHE A 76 5.12 19.28 5.44
N GLU A 77 4.21 19.74 6.30
CA GLU A 77 4.45 19.76 7.73
C GLU A 77 4.45 18.34 8.32
N PRO A 78 5.29 18.04 9.32
CA PRO A 78 5.31 16.73 9.96
C PRO A 78 3.93 16.32 10.47
N ALA A 79 3.48 15.12 10.07
CA ALA A 79 2.15 14.62 10.39
C ALA A 79 2.20 13.16 10.91
N TYR A 80 3.15 12.87 11.78
CA TYR A 80 3.34 11.52 12.35
C TYR A 80 2.12 11.07 13.16
N GLY A 81 1.68 9.84 12.92
CA GLY A 81 0.49 9.29 13.56
C GLY A 81 -0.83 9.69 12.92
N SER A 82 -0.79 10.50 11.86
CA SER A 82 -1.96 10.86 11.06
C SER A 82 -2.25 9.82 9.97
N PHE A 83 -3.44 9.92 9.39
CA PHE A 83 -3.90 9.07 8.30
C PHE A 83 -4.48 9.91 7.17
N ILE A 84 -4.32 9.42 5.94
CA ILE A 84 -5.06 9.86 4.77
C ILE A 84 -6.06 8.76 4.44
N VAL A 85 -7.32 9.11 4.26
CA VAL A 85 -8.38 8.15 3.99
C VAL A 85 -9.16 8.59 2.76
N GLU A 86 -9.25 7.73 1.76
CA GLU A 86 -10.19 7.89 0.66
C GLU A 86 -11.53 7.25 1.04
N LEU A 87 -12.62 8.02 0.95
CA LEU A 87 -13.97 7.57 1.32
C LEU A 87 -14.89 7.53 0.11
N ALA A 88 -15.65 6.44 0.01
CA ALA A 88 -16.75 6.31 -0.95
C ALA A 88 -17.96 7.20 -0.61
N THR A 89 -18.14 7.53 0.66
CA THR A 89 -19.31 8.24 1.19
C THR A 89 -18.91 9.34 2.18
N VAL A 90 -19.85 10.22 2.49
CA VAL A 90 -19.63 11.27 3.49
C VAL A 90 -19.46 10.66 4.88
N LEU A 91 -18.41 11.08 5.59
CA LEU A 91 -18.25 10.70 6.98
C LEU A 91 -19.30 11.42 7.85
N MET A 92 -20.22 10.65 8.41
CA MET A 92 -21.21 11.16 9.36
C MET A 92 -20.84 10.76 10.79
N SER A 93 -19.59 10.95 11.18
CA SER A 93 -19.12 10.61 12.53
C SER A 93 -18.99 11.86 13.38
N PRO A 94 -19.34 11.82 14.67
CA PRO A 94 -19.13 12.96 15.56
C PRO A 94 -17.62 13.24 15.67
N ILE A 95 -17.27 14.53 15.60
CA ILE A 95 -15.91 15.04 15.83
C ILE A 95 -15.54 14.66 17.26
N ARG A 96 -14.36 14.07 17.45
CA ARG A 96 -13.80 13.73 18.76
C ARG A 96 -12.85 14.83 19.20
N GLU A 97 -12.78 15.10 20.50
CA GLU A 97 -11.97 16.21 21.03
C GLU A 97 -10.45 16.05 20.75
N ASN A 98 -9.99 14.80 20.65
CA ASN A 98 -8.56 14.50 20.45
C ASN A 98 -8.19 14.22 18.99
N LEU A 99 -9.11 14.45 18.04
CA LEU A 99 -8.89 14.25 16.62
C LEU A 99 -9.27 15.48 15.81
N GLU A 100 -8.39 15.83 14.90
CA GLU A 100 -8.71 16.74 13.82
C GLU A 100 -9.01 15.93 12.55
N VAL A 101 -10.18 16.15 11.97
CA VAL A 101 -10.61 15.50 10.72
C VAL A 101 -10.93 16.58 9.70
N ILE A 102 -10.11 16.66 8.66
CA ILE A 102 -10.22 17.68 7.62
C ILE A 102 -10.60 16.98 6.30
N GLU A 103 -11.60 17.50 5.59
CA GLU A 103 -11.83 17.14 4.21
C GLU A 103 -10.77 17.82 3.35
N ALA A 104 -9.79 17.05 2.91
CA ALA A 104 -8.60 17.57 2.23
C ALA A 104 -8.81 17.75 0.73
N GLY A 105 -9.85 17.14 0.16
CA GLY A 105 -10.15 17.25 -1.26
C GLY A 105 -10.97 16.08 -1.80
N ILE A 106 -10.93 15.94 -3.12
CA ILE A 106 -11.62 14.89 -3.84
C ILE A 106 -10.69 14.24 -4.88
N THR A 107 -10.89 12.97 -5.14
CA THR A 107 -10.21 12.27 -6.25
C THR A 107 -10.80 12.67 -7.60
N THR A 108 -9.95 12.78 -8.62
CA THR A 108 -10.31 13.17 -9.97
C THR A 108 -9.82 12.11 -10.98
N ALA A 109 -10.35 12.17 -12.19
CA ALA A 109 -9.90 11.29 -13.29
C ALA A 109 -8.61 11.83 -13.93
N GLU A 110 -8.40 13.14 -13.87
CA GLU A 110 -7.20 13.82 -14.37
C GLU A 110 -6.01 13.44 -13.49
N TYR A 111 -4.94 12.91 -14.08
CA TYR A 111 -3.74 12.45 -13.36
C TYR A 111 -2.85 13.64 -12.96
N GLU A 112 -3.36 14.47 -12.05
CA GLU A 112 -2.70 15.66 -11.55
C GLU A 112 -3.05 15.94 -10.08
N PHE A 113 -2.20 16.71 -9.40
CA PHE A 113 -2.59 17.41 -8.19
C PHE A 113 -2.98 18.83 -8.54
N ALA A 114 -4.17 19.24 -8.12
CA ALA A 114 -4.63 20.59 -8.29
C ALA A 114 -4.96 21.23 -6.94
N LEU A 115 -4.54 22.49 -6.75
CA LEU A 115 -4.82 23.30 -5.58
C LEU A 115 -5.14 24.73 -6.02
N GLY A 116 -6.38 25.15 -5.91
CA GLY A 116 -6.84 26.41 -6.47
C GLY A 116 -6.70 26.42 -7.99
N ASP A 117 -5.95 27.41 -8.51
CA ASP A 117 -5.67 27.58 -9.94
C ASP A 117 -4.33 26.93 -10.36
N GLU A 118 -3.62 26.31 -9.43
CA GLU A 118 -2.34 25.67 -9.70
C GLU A 118 -2.52 24.14 -9.80
N SER A 119 -1.83 23.52 -10.76
CA SER A 119 -1.78 22.07 -10.87
C SER A 119 -0.38 21.57 -11.23
N VAL A 120 -0.11 20.32 -10.86
CA VAL A 120 1.13 19.60 -11.17
C VAL A 120 0.76 18.24 -11.73
N ALA A 121 1.28 17.94 -12.92
CA ALA A 121 1.09 16.64 -13.52
C ALA A 121 1.77 15.54 -12.67
N LEU A 122 1.04 14.53 -12.28
CA LEU A 122 1.56 13.40 -11.50
C LEU A 122 2.54 12.55 -12.32
N ALA A 123 2.43 12.56 -13.64
CA ALA A 123 3.39 11.90 -14.51
C ALA A 123 4.80 12.47 -14.38
N ASP A 124 4.91 13.80 -14.29
CA ASP A 124 6.22 14.46 -14.12
C ASP A 124 6.82 14.18 -12.75
N LEU A 125 5.98 14.13 -11.71
CA LEU A 125 6.42 13.77 -10.35
C LEU A 125 6.86 12.30 -10.29
N GLN A 126 6.13 11.42 -10.96
CA GLN A 126 6.46 10.00 -11.05
C GLN A 126 7.81 9.80 -11.75
N GLU A 127 8.02 10.44 -12.89
CA GLU A 127 9.29 10.38 -13.61
C GLU A 127 10.44 10.86 -12.73
N ALA A 128 10.29 12.03 -12.09
CA ALA A 128 11.30 12.60 -11.20
C ALA A 128 11.62 11.68 -10.01
N TRP A 129 10.64 10.93 -9.50
CA TRP A 129 10.82 10.00 -8.39
C TRP A 129 11.50 8.71 -8.83
N GLU A 130 11.10 8.13 -9.96
CA GLU A 130 11.60 6.87 -10.48
C GLU A 130 13.03 7.00 -11.03
N GLN A 131 13.36 8.10 -11.69
CA GLN A 131 14.67 8.33 -12.32
C GLN A 131 15.86 8.31 -11.37
N LYS A 132 15.67 8.53 -10.07
CA LYS A 132 16.80 8.67 -9.12
C LYS A 132 17.72 7.46 -9.07
N LEU A 133 17.21 6.27 -9.24
CA LEU A 133 17.97 5.03 -9.19
C LEU A 133 18.13 4.37 -10.56
N GLU A 134 17.56 4.93 -11.62
CA GLU A 134 17.52 4.33 -12.96
C GLU A 134 18.93 3.97 -13.49
N SER A 135 19.93 4.81 -13.22
CA SER A 135 21.31 4.56 -13.64
C SER A 135 22.00 3.40 -12.92
N VAL A 136 21.51 3.00 -11.75
CA VAL A 136 22.12 1.97 -10.89
C VAL A 136 21.23 0.72 -10.82
N PHE A 137 19.93 0.92 -10.79
CA PHE A 137 18.92 -0.12 -10.71
C PHE A 137 17.74 0.25 -11.61
N PRO A 138 17.82 -0.03 -12.91
CA PRO A 138 16.76 0.25 -13.86
C PRO A 138 15.45 -0.45 -13.45
N TYR A 139 14.35 0.29 -13.45
CA TYR A 139 13.03 -0.28 -13.17
C TYR A 139 12.32 -0.75 -14.44
N ARG A 140 12.72 -0.21 -15.61
CA ARG A 140 12.25 -0.69 -16.92
C ARG A 140 13.19 -1.74 -17.46
N THR A 141 12.66 -2.88 -17.89
CA THR A 141 13.41 -3.89 -18.64
C THR A 141 13.45 -3.53 -20.12
N PHE A 142 14.40 -4.09 -20.87
CA PHE A 142 14.47 -3.86 -22.33
C PHE A 142 13.22 -4.33 -23.07
N GLU A 143 12.47 -5.28 -22.50
CA GLU A 143 11.18 -5.76 -23.03
C GLU A 143 10.11 -4.68 -22.95
N ASP A 144 10.12 -3.86 -21.89
CA ASP A 144 9.19 -2.74 -21.72
C ASP A 144 9.45 -1.60 -22.73
N GLU A 145 10.70 -1.45 -23.21
CA GLU A 145 11.04 -0.44 -24.24
C GLU A 145 10.52 -0.86 -25.63
N GLU A 146 10.51 -2.17 -25.95
CA GLU A 146 9.92 -2.64 -27.20
C GLU A 146 8.39 -2.54 -27.20
N ASP A 147 7.76 -2.82 -26.08
CA ASP A 147 6.31 -2.67 -25.91
C ASP A 147 5.87 -1.20 -25.98
N THR A 148 6.60 -0.29 -25.32
CA THR A 148 6.32 1.15 -25.43
C THR A 148 6.56 1.70 -26.84
N ALA A 149 7.57 1.17 -27.57
CA ALA A 149 7.83 1.57 -28.94
C ALA A 149 6.75 1.02 -29.92
N GLN A 150 6.21 -0.17 -29.65
CA GLN A 150 5.11 -0.74 -30.41
C GLN A 150 3.78 -0.01 -30.14
N ASP A 151 3.51 0.37 -28.89
CA ASP A 151 2.34 1.16 -28.50
C ASP A 151 2.37 2.57 -29.10
N GLN A 152 3.54 3.22 -29.12
CA GLN A 152 3.73 4.49 -29.80
C GLN A 152 3.64 4.37 -31.34
N ALA A 153 4.14 3.28 -31.91
CA ALA A 153 4.06 3.01 -33.35
C ALA A 153 2.62 2.61 -33.78
N ALA A 154 1.82 2.09 -32.87
CA ALA A 154 0.42 1.77 -33.10
C ALA A 154 -0.51 2.99 -32.97
N GLY A 155 0.04 4.16 -32.56
CA GLY A 155 -0.76 5.36 -32.35
C GLY A 155 -1.76 5.24 -31.20
N ILE A 156 -1.52 4.32 -30.28
CA ILE A 156 -2.32 4.16 -29.08
C ILE A 156 -1.86 5.25 -28.11
N ASP A 157 -2.70 6.26 -27.92
CA ASP A 157 -2.51 7.25 -26.88
C ASP A 157 -2.55 6.51 -25.53
N PRO A 158 -1.48 6.58 -24.70
CA PRO A 158 -1.48 5.95 -23.39
C PRO A 158 -2.60 6.44 -22.46
N THR A 159 -3.24 7.57 -22.81
CA THR A 159 -4.45 8.07 -22.13
C THR A 159 -5.75 7.41 -22.67
N GLU A 160 -5.71 6.77 -23.83
CA GLU A 160 -6.82 6.02 -24.44
C GLU A 160 -6.73 4.50 -24.21
N GLN A 161 -5.75 4.01 -23.47
CA GLN A 161 -5.92 2.69 -22.89
C GLN A 161 -7.18 2.79 -22.03
N GLU A 162 -8.35 2.50 -22.65
CA GLU A 162 -9.48 2.04 -21.91
C GLU A 162 -8.90 1.20 -20.80
N HIS A 163 -9.16 1.61 -19.56
CA HIS A 163 -8.94 0.73 -18.41
C HIS A 163 -9.64 -0.57 -18.80
N ALA A 164 -8.92 -1.47 -19.45
CA ALA A 164 -9.33 -2.85 -19.53
C ALA A 164 -9.67 -3.14 -18.09
N ALA A 165 -10.96 -3.22 -17.81
CA ALA A 165 -11.46 -3.27 -16.46
C ALA A 165 -10.59 -4.31 -15.79
N VAL A 166 -9.61 -3.84 -15.00
CA VAL A 166 -8.84 -4.73 -14.15
C VAL A 166 -9.94 -5.41 -13.42
N GLU A 167 -10.20 -6.69 -13.76
CA GLU A 167 -11.17 -7.46 -13.02
C GLU A 167 -10.83 -7.21 -11.58
N THR A 168 -11.58 -6.31 -10.97
CA THR A 168 -11.42 -6.04 -9.55
C THR A 168 -11.75 -7.38 -8.94
N ILE A 169 -10.72 -8.13 -8.56
CA ILE A 169 -10.90 -9.34 -7.78
C ILE A 169 -11.44 -8.84 -6.44
N SER A 170 -12.71 -8.51 -6.44
CA SER A 170 -13.45 -8.22 -5.23
C SER A 170 -13.65 -9.55 -4.54
N PHE A 171 -12.92 -9.77 -3.48
CA PHE A 171 -13.19 -10.88 -2.59
C PHE A 171 -14.49 -10.56 -1.83
N GLU A 172 -15.61 -10.97 -2.41
CA GLU A 172 -16.93 -10.88 -1.77
C GLU A 172 -17.08 -12.00 -0.73
N GLY A 173 -16.51 -11.80 0.42
CA GLY A 173 -16.68 -12.72 1.54
C GLY A 173 -15.44 -12.80 2.42
N ALA A 174 -15.61 -12.98 3.72
CA ALA A 174 -14.51 -13.40 4.57
C ALA A 174 -13.98 -14.73 4.05
N ALA A 175 -12.64 -14.86 3.90
CA ALA A 175 -12.04 -16.16 3.66
C ALA A 175 -12.67 -17.15 4.63
N PRO A 176 -13.23 -18.28 4.16
CA PRO A 176 -13.78 -19.24 5.08
C PRO A 176 -12.66 -19.54 6.08
N LEU A 177 -12.92 -19.31 7.36
CA LEU A 177 -12.06 -19.83 8.41
C LEU A 177 -12.09 -21.36 8.20
N VAL A 178 -11.10 -21.84 7.46
CA VAL A 178 -10.86 -23.27 7.38
C VAL A 178 -10.38 -23.67 8.77
N TYR A 179 -11.35 -23.97 9.62
CA TYR A 179 -11.06 -24.57 10.89
C TYR A 179 -10.48 -25.96 10.60
N CYS A 180 -9.15 -26.02 10.52
CA CYS A 180 -8.42 -27.29 10.47
C CYS A 180 -8.52 -27.96 11.86
N GLY A 181 -9.74 -28.03 12.38
CA GLY A 181 -10.01 -28.59 13.69
C GLY A 181 -9.93 -30.09 13.62
N SER A 182 -8.86 -30.66 14.06
CA SER A 182 -8.67 -31.93 14.78
C SER A 182 -7.25 -32.47 14.70
N VAL A 183 -6.31 -31.78 14.06
CA VAL A 183 -4.91 -32.19 14.12
C VAL A 183 -4.26 -31.48 15.30
N ALA A 184 -4.03 -32.22 16.37
CA ALA A 184 -3.47 -31.67 17.62
C ALA A 184 -2.10 -31.00 17.43
N LYS A 185 -1.36 -31.39 16.39
CA LYS A 185 -0.05 -30.82 16.04
C LYS A 185 0.15 -30.88 14.52
N PRO A 186 -0.32 -29.87 13.75
CA PRO A 186 -0.18 -29.88 12.30
C PRO A 186 1.30 -29.85 11.88
N ARG A 187 1.62 -30.62 10.86
CA ARG A 187 2.97 -30.61 10.26
C ARG A 187 3.07 -29.48 9.24
N VAL A 188 4.16 -28.73 9.28
CA VAL A 188 4.45 -27.62 8.35
C VAL A 188 5.80 -27.86 7.69
N ILE A 189 5.86 -27.81 6.38
CA ILE A 189 7.12 -27.86 5.62
C ILE A 189 7.48 -26.44 5.22
N ILE A 190 8.72 -26.05 5.50
CA ILE A 190 9.28 -24.75 5.16
C ILE A 190 10.40 -24.97 4.14
N PRO A 191 10.14 -24.83 2.83
CA PRO A 191 11.17 -24.95 1.83
C PRO A 191 12.09 -23.73 1.88
N VAL A 192 13.40 -23.96 1.88
CA VAL A 192 14.43 -22.92 1.92
C VAL A 192 15.29 -23.03 0.68
N PHE A 193 15.29 -21.96 -0.12
CA PHE A 193 16.10 -21.82 -1.31
C PHE A 193 17.35 -20.99 -1.00
N PRO A 194 18.46 -21.16 -1.74
CA PRO A 194 19.61 -20.28 -1.61
C PRO A 194 19.21 -18.81 -1.78
N GLY A 195 19.60 -17.99 -0.80
CA GLY A 195 19.23 -16.58 -0.74
C GLY A 195 17.97 -16.27 0.08
N ASN A 196 17.20 -17.27 0.51
CA ASN A 196 16.12 -17.04 1.47
C ASN A 196 16.68 -16.76 2.86
N ASN A 197 15.92 -15.97 3.61
CA ASN A 197 16.18 -15.68 5.03
C ASN A 197 14.93 -16.01 5.86
N CYS A 198 15.08 -15.90 7.19
CA CYS A 198 13.98 -16.01 8.16
C CYS A 198 13.37 -17.42 8.31
N GLU A 199 14.00 -18.48 7.82
CA GLU A 199 13.52 -19.85 7.98
C GLU A 199 13.41 -20.25 9.46
N TYR A 200 14.34 -19.80 10.30
CA TYR A 200 14.30 -20.05 11.75
C TYR A 200 13.17 -19.29 12.45
N ASP A 201 12.95 -18.04 12.08
CA ASP A 201 11.87 -17.24 12.66
C ASP A 201 10.51 -17.76 12.23
N THR A 202 10.39 -18.18 10.97
CA THR A 202 9.20 -18.83 10.44
C THR A 202 8.91 -20.13 11.21
N ALA A 203 9.91 -21.00 11.37
CA ALA A 203 9.76 -22.23 12.14
C ALA A 203 9.30 -21.95 13.57
N ARG A 204 9.93 -21.00 14.25
CA ARG A 204 9.56 -20.60 15.62
C ARG A 204 8.14 -20.05 15.73
N ALA A 205 7.68 -19.31 14.71
CA ALA A 205 6.30 -18.81 14.68
C ALA A 205 5.30 -19.96 14.61
N PHE A 206 5.53 -20.95 13.76
CA PHE A 206 4.70 -22.15 13.68
C PHE A 206 4.76 -23.01 14.93
N GLU A 207 5.93 -23.17 15.55
CA GLU A 207 6.07 -23.87 16.84
C GLU A 207 5.26 -23.20 17.94
N ARG A 208 5.34 -21.86 18.04
CA ARG A 208 4.54 -21.09 19.02
C ARG A 208 3.04 -21.23 18.79
N ALA A 209 2.62 -21.40 17.53
CA ALA A 209 1.25 -21.68 17.17
C ALA A 209 0.83 -23.14 17.42
N GLY A 210 1.73 -24.00 17.93
CA GLY A 210 1.44 -25.41 18.24
C GLY A 210 1.66 -26.37 17.08
N ALA A 211 2.27 -25.96 15.98
CA ALA A 211 2.60 -26.81 14.84
C ALA A 211 3.94 -27.54 15.02
N ALA A 212 4.24 -28.47 14.10
CA ALA A 212 5.53 -29.16 13.97
C ALA A 212 6.20 -28.76 12.64
N PRO A 213 6.99 -27.67 12.59
CA PRO A 213 7.67 -27.27 11.38
C PRO A 213 8.87 -28.16 11.09
N THR A 214 9.13 -28.34 9.80
CA THR A 214 10.33 -28.98 9.27
C THR A 214 10.91 -28.10 8.19
N THR A 215 12.14 -27.67 8.36
CA THR A 215 12.88 -26.88 7.36
C THR A 215 13.50 -27.82 6.34
N LEU A 216 13.21 -27.61 5.05
CA LEU A 216 13.75 -28.39 3.95
C LEU A 216 14.62 -27.49 3.07
N ILE A 217 15.92 -27.78 3.03
CA ILE A 217 16.85 -27.04 2.18
C ILE A 217 16.75 -27.58 0.74
N VAL A 218 16.42 -26.69 -0.20
CA VAL A 218 16.37 -26.99 -1.62
C VAL A 218 17.68 -26.51 -2.28
N ASN A 219 18.54 -27.45 -2.64
CA ASN A 219 19.78 -27.13 -3.35
C ASN A 219 19.51 -26.90 -4.83
N ASN A 220 19.95 -25.77 -5.37
CA ASN A 220 19.70 -25.38 -6.77
C ASN A 220 20.96 -25.19 -7.64
N LEU A 221 22.13 -25.64 -7.17
CA LEU A 221 23.39 -25.49 -7.87
C LEU A 221 23.46 -26.35 -9.17
N THR A 222 22.72 -27.44 -9.20
CA THR A 222 22.64 -28.31 -10.39
C THR A 222 21.21 -28.84 -10.57
N PRO A 223 20.78 -29.17 -11.79
CA PRO A 223 19.49 -29.79 -12.03
C PRO A 223 19.27 -31.06 -11.20
N GLN A 224 20.34 -31.87 -11.02
CA GLN A 224 20.27 -33.07 -10.20
C GLN A 224 20.02 -32.75 -8.72
N ALA A 225 20.67 -31.72 -8.19
CA ALA A 225 20.46 -31.29 -6.81
C ALA A 225 19.00 -30.79 -6.55
N VAL A 226 18.39 -30.12 -7.53
CA VAL A 226 16.97 -29.73 -7.46
C VAL A 226 16.08 -30.97 -7.40
N ILE A 227 16.31 -31.95 -8.31
CA ILE A 227 15.54 -33.20 -8.37
C ILE A 227 15.65 -33.98 -7.05
N GLU A 228 16.84 -34.07 -6.48
CA GLU A 228 17.08 -34.76 -5.21
C GLU A 228 16.39 -34.04 -4.03
N SER A 229 16.47 -32.71 -3.98
CA SER A 229 15.83 -31.93 -2.93
C SER A 229 14.31 -32.01 -3.01
N THR A 230 13.73 -31.98 -4.22
CA THR A 230 12.28 -32.08 -4.41
C THR A 230 11.71 -33.46 -4.12
N LYS A 231 12.51 -34.52 -4.23
CA LYS A 231 12.07 -35.87 -3.80
C LYS A 231 11.74 -35.93 -2.32
N ALA A 232 12.42 -35.15 -1.49
CA ALA A 232 12.15 -35.08 -0.07
C ALA A 232 10.84 -34.35 0.27
N LEU A 233 10.26 -33.60 -0.65
CA LEU A 233 8.94 -32.97 -0.50
C LEU A 233 7.79 -33.98 -0.70
N ALA A 234 8.04 -35.12 -1.31
CA ALA A 234 7.01 -36.11 -1.64
C ALA A 234 6.79 -37.14 -0.52
N HIS A 235 7.56 -37.07 0.56
CA HIS A 235 7.50 -37.96 1.73
C HIS A 235 7.21 -37.20 3.02
#